data_98e9ac78fc02f975dd48da34604ecfe7
#
_entry.id   98e9ac78fc02f975dd48da34604ecfe7
#
_cell.length_a   1.000
_cell.length_b   1.000
_cell.length_c   1.000
_cell.angle_alpha   90.00
_cell.angle_beta   90.00
_cell.angle_gamma   90.00
#
_symmetry.space_group_name_H-M   'P 1'
#
loop_
_entity.id
_entity.type
_entity.pdbx_description
1 polymer ?
#
loop_
_entity_poly.entity_id
_entity_poly.type
_entity_poly.pdbx_seq_one_letter_code
_entity_poly.pdbx_strand_id
1 'polypeptide(L)'
;IEVRRQGFHWTQTYIDQKPTARLAKGEPMGEDESTGTSVTFWADGAIFETTTYDFETLRNRFQQMAFLNKGLKLSLTDLREPDQAGDEVAGESDDNAEPKHQTVTYQYNDGIKDYVDYLVKSRKATPVEPDVIDFEAEDLKIGISAEIAMQWTTAYSEAVHTFANTISTTEGGTHEEGFRAALTSLVNRYAREKNIL
;
A
#
# COMPACT_ATOMS: atom_id res chain seq x y z
N ILE A 1 -20.00 10.67 -5.11
CA ILE A 1 -19.82 9.21 -5.08
C ILE A 1 -20.72 8.60 -6.13
N GLU A 2 -20.17 7.75 -6.96
CA GLU A 2 -20.87 6.98 -7.99
C GLU A 2 -20.59 5.51 -7.75
N VAL A 3 -21.64 4.68 -7.71
CA VAL A 3 -21.54 3.24 -7.50
C VAL A 3 -22.27 2.51 -8.60
N ARG A 4 -21.59 1.57 -9.24
CA ARG A 4 -22.18 0.63 -10.20
C ARG A 4 -22.38 -0.71 -9.51
N ARG A 5 -23.64 -1.02 -9.20
CA ARG A 5 -24.00 -2.25 -8.49
C ARG A 5 -25.42 -2.68 -8.76
N GLN A 6 -25.68 -3.98 -8.73
CA GLN A 6 -27.02 -4.56 -8.89
C GLN A 6 -27.72 -4.14 -10.20
N GLY A 7 -26.93 -3.97 -11.27
CA GLY A 7 -27.44 -3.59 -12.61
C GLY A 7 -27.81 -2.12 -12.76
N PHE A 8 -27.44 -1.24 -11.82
CA PHE A 8 -27.77 0.18 -11.86
C PHE A 8 -26.60 1.06 -11.41
N HIS A 9 -26.62 2.31 -11.90
CA HIS A 9 -25.80 3.40 -11.38
C HIS A 9 -26.49 4.02 -10.16
N TRP A 10 -25.71 4.32 -9.13
CA TRP A 10 -26.16 4.99 -7.91
C TRP A 10 -25.28 6.18 -7.67
N THR A 11 -25.88 7.35 -7.43
CA THR A 11 -25.13 8.59 -7.20
C THR A 11 -25.54 9.26 -5.90
N GLN A 12 -24.56 9.84 -5.22
CA GLN A 12 -24.76 10.63 -4.01
C GLN A 12 -23.77 11.79 -3.97
N THR A 13 -24.28 12.98 -3.78
CA THR A 13 -23.48 14.20 -3.61
C THR A 13 -23.53 14.68 -2.17
N TYR A 14 -22.40 15.16 -1.68
CA TYR A 14 -22.24 15.73 -0.34
C TYR A 14 -21.71 17.15 -0.45
N ILE A 15 -22.21 18.05 0.38
CA ILE A 15 -21.70 19.41 0.57
C ILE A 15 -21.59 19.61 2.09
N ASP A 16 -20.46 20.12 2.54
CA ASP A 16 -20.15 20.31 3.97
C ASP A 16 -20.50 19.08 4.83
N GLN A 17 -20.06 17.89 4.36
CA GLN A 17 -20.24 16.59 5.03
C GLN A 17 -21.71 16.11 5.10
N LYS A 18 -22.67 16.82 4.47
CA LYS A 18 -24.08 16.46 4.46
C LYS A 18 -24.52 15.99 3.08
N PRO A 19 -25.32 14.91 3.00
CA PRO A 19 -25.89 14.52 1.73
C PRO A 19 -26.86 15.60 1.22
N THR A 20 -26.75 15.96 -0.06
CA THR A 20 -27.62 16.98 -0.68
C THR A 20 -29.04 16.50 -0.95
N ALA A 21 -29.18 15.16 -1.12
CA ALA A 21 -30.43 14.48 -1.40
C ALA A 21 -30.40 13.06 -0.86
N ARG A 22 -31.51 12.32 -1.00
CA ARG A 22 -31.48 10.86 -0.78
C ARG A 22 -30.72 10.17 -1.90
N LEU A 23 -30.12 8.99 -1.59
CA LEU A 23 -29.46 8.17 -2.58
C LEU A 23 -30.39 7.93 -3.78
N ALA A 24 -29.93 8.33 -4.95
CA ALA A 24 -30.69 8.22 -6.18
C ALA A 24 -30.26 6.98 -6.96
N LYS A 25 -31.26 6.19 -7.39
CA LYS A 25 -31.10 5.14 -8.38
C LYS A 25 -31.13 5.80 -9.75
N GLY A 26 -30.06 5.66 -10.50
CA GLY A 26 -29.90 6.18 -11.85
C GLY A 26 -30.21 5.15 -12.93
N GLU A 27 -29.55 5.33 -14.07
CA GLU A 27 -29.75 4.50 -15.27
C GLU A 27 -29.29 3.06 -15.04
N PRO A 28 -29.83 2.09 -15.79
CA PRO A 28 -29.32 0.73 -15.82
C PRO A 28 -27.88 0.69 -16.30
N MET A 29 -27.08 -0.24 -15.76
CA MET A 29 -25.74 -0.53 -16.29
C MET A 29 -25.80 -1.13 -17.68
N GLY A 30 -24.83 -0.80 -18.52
CA GLY A 30 -24.62 -1.45 -19.81
C GLY A 30 -24.25 -2.94 -19.66
N GLU A 31 -24.48 -3.74 -20.71
CA GLU A 31 -24.22 -5.19 -20.70
C GLU A 31 -22.74 -5.53 -20.40
N ASP A 32 -21.80 -4.71 -20.87
CA ASP A 32 -20.36 -4.89 -20.69
C ASP A 32 -19.80 -4.08 -19.52
N GLU A 33 -20.63 -3.41 -18.74
CA GLU A 33 -20.20 -2.52 -17.67
C GLU A 33 -19.96 -3.28 -16.38
N SER A 34 -18.73 -3.17 -15.83
CA SER A 34 -18.35 -3.82 -14.58
C SER A 34 -18.84 -3.04 -13.35
N THR A 35 -19.06 -3.76 -12.26
CA THR A 35 -19.34 -3.15 -10.96
C THR A 35 -18.12 -2.35 -10.46
N GLY A 36 -18.38 -1.30 -9.70
CA GLY A 36 -17.31 -0.46 -9.16
C GLY A 36 -17.82 0.74 -8.40
N THR A 37 -16.88 1.47 -7.81
CA THR A 37 -17.14 2.71 -7.07
C THR A 37 -16.17 3.79 -7.54
N SER A 38 -16.70 4.97 -7.83
CA SER A 38 -15.93 6.19 -8.09
C SER A 38 -16.19 7.19 -6.97
N VAL A 39 -15.12 7.71 -6.37
CA VAL A 39 -15.19 8.73 -5.32
C VAL A 39 -14.41 9.94 -5.79
N THR A 40 -15.08 11.06 -5.94
CA THR A 40 -14.45 12.35 -6.27
C THR A 40 -14.65 13.30 -5.09
N PHE A 41 -13.60 13.96 -4.65
CA PHE A 41 -13.70 14.92 -3.55
C PHE A 41 -12.74 16.10 -3.75
N TRP A 42 -13.09 17.21 -3.15
CA TRP A 42 -12.24 18.39 -3.02
C TRP A 42 -11.94 18.60 -1.56
N ALA A 43 -10.65 18.67 -1.22
CA ALA A 43 -10.23 18.95 0.14
C ALA A 43 -10.62 20.39 0.53
N ASP A 44 -11.25 20.55 1.68
CA ASP A 44 -11.67 21.85 2.20
C ASP A 44 -10.51 22.54 2.94
N GLY A 45 -10.06 23.71 2.44
CA GLY A 45 -9.03 24.51 3.07
C GLY A 45 -9.37 25.08 4.45
N ALA A 46 -10.65 25.02 4.86
CA ALA A 46 -11.04 25.35 6.24
C ALA A 46 -10.76 24.21 7.24
N ILE A 47 -10.58 22.99 6.74
CA ILE A 47 -10.34 21.78 7.55
C ILE A 47 -8.88 21.35 7.46
N PHE A 48 -8.30 21.34 6.24
CA PHE A 48 -6.96 20.89 5.98
C PHE A 48 -5.98 22.05 5.86
N GLU A 49 -4.83 21.94 6.51
CA GLU A 49 -3.76 22.95 6.44
C GLU A 49 -3.22 23.14 5.01
N THR A 50 -3.24 22.07 4.21
CA THR A 50 -2.90 22.10 2.79
C THR A 50 -3.88 21.28 1.99
N THR A 51 -4.23 21.77 0.81
CA THR A 51 -5.06 21.07 -0.17
C THR A 51 -4.28 20.66 -1.43
N THR A 52 -2.96 20.91 -1.41
CA THR A 52 -2.05 20.51 -2.48
C THR A 52 -1.50 19.13 -2.17
N TYR A 53 -1.69 18.19 -3.10
CA TYR A 53 -1.21 16.82 -2.97
C TYR A 53 0.22 16.71 -3.48
N ASP A 54 1.06 16.02 -2.69
CA ASP A 54 2.41 15.65 -3.08
C ASP A 54 2.41 14.27 -3.75
N PHE A 55 2.89 14.20 -4.99
CA PHE A 55 2.86 12.95 -5.77
C PHE A 55 3.73 11.87 -5.16
N GLU A 56 4.93 12.21 -4.68
CA GLU A 56 5.86 11.24 -4.11
C GLU A 56 5.34 10.63 -2.81
N THR A 57 4.73 11.43 -1.96
CA THR A 57 4.07 10.94 -0.74
C THR A 57 2.95 9.94 -1.06
N LEU A 58 2.10 10.28 -2.04
CA LEU A 58 1.04 9.38 -2.49
C LEU A 58 1.59 8.13 -3.15
N ARG A 59 2.58 8.26 -4.03
CA ARG A 59 3.27 7.15 -4.71
C ARG A 59 3.81 6.14 -3.70
N ASN A 60 4.54 6.61 -2.70
CA ASN A 60 5.12 5.75 -1.68
C ASN A 60 4.02 5.04 -0.85
N ARG A 61 2.93 5.73 -0.54
CA ARG A 61 1.80 5.14 0.17
C ARG A 61 1.07 4.09 -0.67
N PHE A 62 0.83 4.36 -1.96
CA PHE A 62 0.22 3.40 -2.88
C PHE A 62 1.08 2.16 -3.06
N GLN A 63 2.40 2.32 -3.19
CA GLN A 63 3.32 1.20 -3.26
C GLN A 63 3.27 0.33 -2.00
N GLN A 64 3.30 0.97 -0.81
CA GLN A 64 3.18 0.27 0.46
C GLN A 64 1.86 -0.49 0.58
N MET A 65 0.74 0.14 0.19
CA MET A 65 -0.58 -0.51 0.21
C MET A 65 -0.65 -1.70 -0.75
N ALA A 66 0.01 -1.62 -1.91
CA ALA A 66 0.06 -2.72 -2.86
C ALA A 66 0.85 -3.91 -2.32
N PHE A 67 1.95 -3.69 -1.58
CA PHE A 67 2.68 -4.76 -0.88
C PHE A 67 1.85 -5.42 0.23
N LEU A 68 1.08 -4.62 0.99
CA LEU A 68 0.29 -5.12 2.11
C LEU A 68 -1.03 -5.78 1.71
N ASN A 69 -1.40 -5.69 0.42
CA ASN A 69 -2.63 -6.30 -0.11
C ASN A 69 -2.28 -7.13 -1.33
N LYS A 70 -1.91 -8.37 -1.09
CA LYS A 70 -1.48 -9.36 -2.07
C LYS A 70 -2.38 -9.39 -3.31
N GLY A 71 -1.79 -9.15 -4.49
CA GLY A 71 -2.48 -9.15 -5.78
C GLY A 71 -3.31 -7.89 -6.10
N LEU A 72 -3.45 -6.95 -5.16
CA LEU A 72 -4.16 -5.70 -5.43
C LEU A 72 -3.38 -4.83 -6.42
N LYS A 73 -4.04 -4.41 -7.49
CA LYS A 73 -3.49 -3.48 -8.48
C LYS A 73 -3.92 -2.06 -8.15
N LEU A 74 -2.96 -1.18 -7.95
CA LEU A 74 -3.16 0.25 -7.69
C LEU A 74 -2.45 1.08 -8.75
N SER A 75 -3.16 2.09 -9.27
CA SER A 75 -2.59 3.07 -10.20
C SER A 75 -2.80 4.47 -9.65
N LEU A 76 -1.79 5.31 -9.75
CA LEU A 76 -1.83 6.72 -9.40
C LEU A 76 -1.43 7.53 -10.63
N THR A 77 -2.29 8.48 -11.02
CA THR A 77 -2.03 9.40 -12.14
C THR A 77 -2.17 10.83 -11.65
N ASP A 78 -1.15 11.65 -11.89
CA ASP A 78 -1.21 13.09 -11.68
C ASP A 78 -1.70 13.76 -12.97
N LEU A 79 -2.87 14.39 -12.91
CA LEU A 79 -3.49 15.09 -14.04
C LEU A 79 -3.22 16.60 -14.03
N ARG A 80 -2.42 17.09 -13.07
CA ARG A 80 -2.04 18.51 -13.03
C ARG A 80 -1.12 18.82 -14.21
N GLU A 81 -1.14 20.08 -14.66
CA GLU A 81 -0.19 20.54 -15.65
C GLU A 81 1.25 20.41 -15.12
N PRO A 82 2.24 20.08 -15.97
CA PRO A 82 3.63 19.84 -15.54
C PRO A 82 4.24 20.98 -14.70
N ASP A 83 3.92 22.22 -14.99
CA ASP A 83 4.40 23.40 -14.25
C ASP A 83 3.84 23.48 -12.81
N GLN A 84 2.77 22.76 -12.50
CA GLN A 84 2.16 22.71 -11.18
C GLN A 84 2.55 21.45 -10.39
N ALA A 85 3.14 20.47 -11.04
CA ALA A 85 3.52 19.19 -10.44
C ALA A 85 4.82 19.26 -9.62
N GLY A 86 5.59 20.34 -9.72
CA GLY A 86 6.76 20.59 -8.86
C GLY A 86 8.01 19.76 -9.19
N ASP A 87 7.96 18.92 -10.21
CA ASP A 87 9.10 18.09 -10.63
C ASP A 87 9.71 18.63 -11.93
N GLU A 88 10.95 19.11 -11.84
CA GLU A 88 11.79 19.40 -13.02
C GLU A 88 12.15 18.07 -13.72
N VAL A 89 11.29 17.59 -14.60
CA VAL A 89 11.71 16.58 -15.57
C VAL A 89 12.36 17.31 -16.73
N ALA A 90 13.68 17.48 -16.66
CA ALA A 90 14.50 17.92 -17.79
C ALA A 90 14.43 16.86 -18.90
N GLY A 91 13.51 17.04 -19.83
CA GLY A 91 13.37 16.28 -21.07
C GLY A 91 13.03 17.23 -22.18
N GLU A 92 13.78 17.17 -23.28
CA GLU A 92 13.60 17.98 -24.49
C GLU A 92 12.13 18.01 -24.93
N SER A 93 11.55 19.20 -24.99
CA SER A 93 10.18 19.46 -25.40
C SER A 93 10.02 19.27 -26.90
N ASP A 94 9.31 18.25 -27.31
CA ASP A 94 8.72 18.17 -28.63
C ASP A 94 7.41 18.97 -28.61
N ASP A 95 7.35 20.10 -29.30
CA ASP A 95 6.25 21.09 -29.29
C ASP A 95 4.87 20.57 -29.74
N ASN A 96 4.75 19.26 -30.06
CA ASN A 96 3.52 18.59 -30.50
C ASN A 96 3.11 17.38 -29.64
N ALA A 97 3.75 17.13 -28.52
CA ALA A 97 3.37 16.02 -27.64
C ALA A 97 2.27 16.47 -26.65
N GLU A 98 1.19 15.70 -26.56
CA GLU A 98 0.23 15.87 -25.45
C GLU A 98 0.97 15.78 -24.11
N PRO A 99 0.60 16.60 -23.11
CA PRO A 99 1.25 16.60 -21.81
C PRO A 99 1.24 15.18 -21.23
N LYS A 100 2.40 14.58 -21.06
CA LYS A 100 2.52 13.25 -20.44
C LYS A 100 2.27 13.37 -18.95
N HIS A 101 1.07 12.99 -18.53
CA HIS A 101 0.75 12.87 -17.11
C HIS A 101 1.61 11.80 -16.45
N GLN A 102 2.12 12.10 -15.25
CA GLN A 102 2.89 11.15 -14.48
C GLN A 102 1.97 10.03 -13.95
N THR A 103 2.22 8.79 -14.38
CA THR A 103 1.43 7.64 -13.95
C THR A 103 2.34 6.53 -13.43
N VAL A 104 1.99 5.97 -12.28
CA VAL A 104 2.63 4.78 -11.71
C VAL A 104 1.58 3.72 -11.41
N THR A 105 1.96 2.45 -11.57
CA THR A 105 1.08 1.31 -11.27
C THR A 105 1.86 0.28 -10.48
N TYR A 106 1.26 -0.22 -9.40
CA TYR A 106 1.81 -1.23 -8.52
C TYR A 106 0.88 -2.43 -8.43
N GLN A 107 1.47 -3.63 -8.47
CA GLN A 107 0.81 -4.89 -8.18
C GLN A 107 1.86 -5.90 -7.74
N TYR A 108 1.71 -6.47 -6.55
CA TYR A 108 2.62 -7.44 -5.98
C TYR A 108 1.86 -8.72 -5.66
N ASN A 109 2.23 -9.81 -6.35
CA ASN A 109 1.47 -11.05 -6.25
C ASN A 109 1.85 -11.89 -5.03
N ASP A 110 3.04 -11.66 -4.48
CA ASP A 110 3.55 -12.33 -3.28
C ASP A 110 3.51 -11.44 -2.02
N GLY A 111 2.91 -10.24 -2.13
CA GLY A 111 2.59 -9.38 -0.99
C GLY A 111 3.80 -8.92 -0.19
N ILE A 112 3.84 -9.21 1.11
CA ILE A 112 4.96 -8.80 1.99
C ILE A 112 6.28 -9.52 1.68
N LYS A 113 6.26 -10.65 1.00
CA LYS A 113 7.46 -11.28 0.46
C LYS A 113 8.13 -10.39 -0.58
N ASP A 114 7.35 -9.86 -1.54
CA ASP A 114 7.83 -8.88 -2.51
C ASP A 114 8.34 -7.60 -1.82
N TYR A 115 7.74 -7.25 -0.68
CA TYR A 115 8.18 -6.10 0.11
C TYR A 115 9.58 -6.31 0.73
N VAL A 116 9.85 -7.48 1.29
CA VAL A 116 11.18 -7.83 1.82
C VAL A 116 12.21 -7.81 0.70
N ASP A 117 11.92 -8.41 -0.45
CA ASP A 117 12.78 -8.36 -1.63
C ASP A 117 13.08 -6.93 -2.08
N TYR A 118 12.06 -6.07 -2.12
CA TYR A 118 12.21 -4.65 -2.43
C TYR A 118 13.12 -3.94 -1.43
N LEU A 119 12.95 -4.18 -0.13
CA LEU A 119 13.77 -3.57 0.93
C LEU A 119 15.24 -4.00 0.83
N VAL A 120 15.50 -5.28 0.59
CA VAL A 120 16.85 -5.82 0.42
C VAL A 120 17.53 -5.18 -0.79
N LYS A 121 16.84 -5.10 -1.93
CA LYS A 121 17.34 -4.49 -3.16
C LYS A 121 17.58 -2.99 -3.01
N SER A 122 16.65 -2.26 -2.39
CA SER A 122 16.76 -0.81 -2.19
C SER A 122 17.94 -0.43 -1.29
N ARG A 123 18.26 -1.27 -0.32
CA ARG A 123 19.41 -1.10 0.59
C ARG A 123 20.72 -1.67 0.02
N LYS A 124 20.67 -2.29 -1.15
CA LYS A 124 21.82 -3.01 -1.75
C LYS A 124 22.42 -4.03 -0.78
N ALA A 125 21.60 -4.62 0.09
CA ALA A 125 22.03 -5.64 1.03
C ALA A 125 22.19 -6.98 0.30
N THR A 126 23.16 -7.78 0.75
CA THR A 126 23.38 -9.13 0.20
C THR A 126 22.65 -10.13 1.07
N PRO A 127 21.68 -10.90 0.55
CA PRO A 127 21.03 -11.96 1.31
C PRO A 127 21.99 -13.10 1.62
N VAL A 128 21.84 -13.71 2.79
CA VAL A 128 22.59 -14.92 3.20
C VAL A 128 22.05 -16.13 2.47
N GLU A 129 20.73 -16.21 2.34
CA GLU A 129 20.03 -17.23 1.55
C GLU A 129 19.18 -16.53 0.48
N PRO A 130 19.02 -17.13 -0.71
CA PRO A 130 18.31 -16.49 -1.82
C PRO A 130 16.83 -16.31 -1.55
N ASP A 131 16.23 -17.21 -0.77
CA ASP A 131 14.79 -17.25 -0.55
C ASP A 131 14.36 -16.41 0.67
N VAL A 132 13.31 -15.62 0.51
CA VAL A 132 12.62 -14.95 1.62
C VAL A 132 11.82 -16.00 2.39
N ILE A 133 11.99 -16.04 3.70
CA ILE A 133 11.18 -16.84 4.61
C ILE A 133 9.86 -16.12 4.80
N ASP A 134 8.75 -16.77 4.45
CA ASP A 134 7.42 -16.23 4.63
C ASP A 134 6.46 -17.27 5.19
N PHE A 135 5.54 -16.85 6.03
CA PHE A 135 4.47 -17.70 6.56
C PHE A 135 3.31 -16.86 7.07
N GLU A 136 2.15 -17.49 7.08
CA GLU A 136 0.91 -16.93 7.60
C GLU A 136 0.37 -17.86 8.70
N ALA A 137 -0.20 -17.27 9.74
CA ALA A 137 -0.84 -18.00 10.83
C ALA A 137 -2.10 -17.29 11.30
N GLU A 138 -3.12 -18.07 11.63
CA GLU A 138 -4.39 -17.58 12.16
C GLU A 138 -4.73 -18.28 13.49
N ASP A 139 -5.14 -17.50 14.48
CA ASP A 139 -5.74 -18.03 15.71
C ASP A 139 -7.21 -17.62 15.78
N LEU A 140 -8.08 -18.58 15.46
CA LEU A 140 -9.54 -18.38 15.45
C LEU A 140 -10.12 -18.12 16.85
N LYS A 141 -9.43 -18.48 17.93
CA LYS A 141 -9.93 -18.27 19.29
C LYS A 141 -9.86 -16.81 19.72
N ILE A 142 -8.82 -16.13 19.28
CA ILE A 142 -8.61 -14.71 19.57
C ILE A 142 -8.92 -13.82 18.37
N GLY A 143 -9.25 -14.41 17.20
CA GLY A 143 -9.62 -13.69 15.99
C GLY A 143 -8.47 -12.86 15.39
N ILE A 144 -7.24 -13.36 15.47
CA ILE A 144 -6.05 -12.69 14.92
C ILE A 144 -5.44 -13.54 13.83
N SER A 145 -5.13 -12.94 12.70
CA SER A 145 -4.23 -13.48 11.70
C SER A 145 -2.94 -12.67 11.62
N ALA A 146 -1.82 -13.33 11.35
CA ALA A 146 -0.52 -12.71 11.21
C ALA A 146 0.18 -13.25 9.97
N GLU A 147 0.76 -12.35 9.20
CA GLU A 147 1.60 -12.65 8.05
C GLU A 147 3.00 -12.11 8.34
N ILE A 148 4.02 -12.91 8.12
CA ILE A 148 5.41 -12.60 8.46
C ILE A 148 6.27 -12.95 7.24
N ALA A 149 7.13 -12.01 6.83
CA ALA A 149 8.18 -12.26 5.85
C ALA A 149 9.51 -11.71 6.39
N MET A 150 10.59 -12.47 6.21
CA MET A 150 11.93 -12.07 6.66
C MET A 150 13.03 -12.65 5.80
N GLN A 151 14.17 -11.98 5.77
CA GLN A 151 15.36 -12.46 5.11
C GLN A 151 16.61 -12.05 5.89
N TRP A 152 17.52 -12.99 6.06
CA TRP A 152 18.83 -12.72 6.65
C TRP A 152 19.76 -12.12 5.60
N THR A 153 20.43 -11.04 5.96
CA THR A 153 21.40 -10.35 5.10
C THR A 153 22.75 -10.20 5.79
N THR A 154 23.78 -9.88 5.01
CA THR A 154 25.10 -9.56 5.55
C THR A 154 25.21 -8.16 6.14
N ALA A 155 24.15 -7.36 6.09
CA ALA A 155 24.11 -6.01 6.66
C ALA A 155 24.21 -6.08 8.19
N TYR A 156 24.93 -5.12 8.77
CA TYR A 156 25.10 -5.03 10.22
C TYR A 156 23.81 -4.53 10.92
N SER A 157 23.01 -3.72 10.26
CA SER A 157 21.77 -3.17 10.82
C SER A 157 20.55 -3.99 10.40
N GLU A 158 19.65 -4.19 11.33
CA GLU A 158 18.33 -4.76 11.04
C GLU A 158 17.36 -3.70 10.47
N ALA A 159 16.31 -4.18 9.83
CA ALA A 159 15.16 -3.40 9.43
C ALA A 159 13.89 -4.17 9.77
N VAL A 160 13.07 -3.61 10.61
CA VAL A 160 11.77 -4.19 10.98
C VAL A 160 10.68 -3.20 10.61
N HIS A 161 9.70 -3.69 9.87
CA HIS A 161 8.52 -2.92 9.48
C HIS A 161 7.29 -3.67 9.97
N THR A 162 6.47 -3.02 10.78
CA THR A 162 5.30 -3.63 11.40
C THR A 162 4.03 -2.87 11.06
N PHE A 163 2.95 -3.63 10.92
CA PHE A 163 1.66 -3.10 10.49
C PHE A 163 0.53 -3.74 11.29
N ALA A 164 -0.52 -2.98 11.55
CA ALA A 164 -1.78 -3.46 12.10
C ALA A 164 -2.90 -3.06 11.13
N ASN A 165 -3.59 -4.05 10.53
CA ASN A 165 -4.62 -3.82 9.51
C ASN A 165 -4.15 -2.84 8.40
N THR A 166 -2.98 -3.10 7.85
CA THR A 166 -2.33 -2.29 6.79
C THR A 166 -1.84 -0.90 7.20
N ILE A 167 -2.00 -0.52 8.46
CA ILE A 167 -1.50 0.74 9.02
C ILE A 167 -0.13 0.50 9.63
N SER A 168 0.87 1.30 9.23
CA SER A 168 2.22 1.21 9.78
C SER A 168 2.24 1.58 11.26
N THR A 169 2.86 0.72 12.07
CA THR A 169 3.05 0.92 13.51
C THR A 169 4.48 1.40 13.78
N THR A 170 4.76 2.66 13.44
CA THR A 170 6.10 3.25 13.51
C THR A 170 6.69 3.29 14.92
N GLU A 171 5.84 3.32 15.94
CA GLU A 171 6.23 3.25 17.36
C GLU A 171 6.44 1.80 17.86
N GLY A 172 6.35 0.81 16.96
CA GLY A 172 6.36 -0.62 17.33
C GLY A 172 5.03 -1.06 17.93
N GLY A 173 5.07 -2.07 18.82
CA GLY A 173 3.89 -2.59 19.51
C GLY A 173 4.10 -4.00 20.04
N THR A 174 3.12 -4.50 20.81
CA THR A 174 3.17 -5.82 21.43
C THR A 174 3.31 -6.97 20.42
N HIS A 175 2.82 -6.79 19.18
CA HIS A 175 3.00 -7.75 18.09
C HIS A 175 4.46 -7.84 17.64
N GLU A 176 5.19 -6.73 17.55
CA GLU A 176 6.62 -6.71 17.26
C GLU A 176 7.43 -7.34 18.41
N GLU A 177 7.16 -6.93 19.65
CA GLU A 177 7.83 -7.50 20.83
C GLU A 177 7.59 -9.02 20.94
N GLY A 178 6.36 -9.46 20.71
CA GLY A 178 6.00 -10.88 20.68
C GLY A 178 6.77 -11.65 19.61
N PHE A 179 6.86 -11.12 18.39
CA PHE A 179 7.62 -11.72 17.31
C PHE A 179 9.11 -11.83 17.65
N ARG A 180 9.74 -10.75 18.15
CA ARG A 180 11.16 -10.72 18.53
C ARG A 180 11.47 -11.73 19.64
N ALA A 181 10.62 -11.83 20.65
CA ALA A 181 10.77 -12.79 21.74
C ALA A 181 10.63 -14.23 21.24
N ALA A 182 9.65 -14.52 20.39
CA ALA A 182 9.43 -15.83 19.79
C ALA A 182 10.60 -16.26 18.91
N LEU A 183 11.08 -15.38 18.02
CA LEU A 183 12.22 -15.65 17.14
C LEU A 183 13.48 -15.93 17.95
N THR A 184 13.79 -15.10 18.95
CA THR A 184 14.94 -15.28 19.84
C THR A 184 14.88 -16.63 20.57
N SER A 185 13.71 -16.98 21.11
CA SER A 185 13.50 -18.27 21.81
C SER A 185 13.69 -19.46 20.86
N LEU A 186 13.15 -19.36 19.64
CA LEU A 186 13.26 -20.40 18.62
C LEU A 186 14.71 -20.63 18.22
N VAL A 187 15.45 -19.57 17.89
CA VAL A 187 16.85 -19.65 17.48
C VAL A 187 17.73 -20.24 18.59
N ASN A 188 17.58 -19.76 19.82
CA ASN A 188 18.33 -20.27 20.97
C ASN A 188 18.03 -21.75 21.26
N ARG A 189 16.76 -22.17 21.19
CA ARG A 189 16.39 -23.58 21.36
C ARG A 189 17.02 -24.45 20.28
N TYR A 190 16.89 -24.06 19.02
CA TYR A 190 17.47 -24.79 17.90
C TYR A 190 18.99 -24.91 18.00
N ALA A 191 19.68 -23.82 18.35
CA ALA A 191 21.13 -23.81 18.49
C ALA A 191 21.62 -24.78 19.57
N ARG A 192 20.91 -24.87 20.72
CA ARG A 192 21.20 -25.85 21.78
C ARG A 192 20.91 -27.28 21.34
N GLU A 193 19.77 -27.54 20.70
CA GLU A 193 19.41 -28.88 20.20
C GLU A 193 20.42 -29.40 19.16
N LYS A 194 21.04 -28.51 18.40
CA LYS A 194 22.05 -28.84 17.37
C LYS A 194 23.48 -28.74 17.88
N ASN A 195 23.72 -28.44 19.17
CA ASN A 195 25.04 -28.24 19.77
C ASN A 195 25.87 -27.17 19.02
N ILE A 196 25.22 -26.10 18.59
CA ILE A 196 25.87 -24.92 17.97
C ILE A 196 26.27 -23.92 19.06
N LEU A 197 25.54 -23.91 20.18
CA LEU A 197 25.78 -23.15 21.42
C LEU A 197 25.89 -24.09 22.58
#